data_bf0b0c78f39002b41e60491e9d600892
#
_entry.id   bf0b0c78f39002b41e60491e9d600892
#
_cell.length_a   1.000
_cell.length_b   1.000
_cell.length_c   1.000
_cell.angle_alpha   90.00
_cell.angle_beta   90.00
_cell.angle_gamma   90.00
#
_symmetry.space_group_name_H-M   'P 1'
#
loop_
_entity.id
_entity.type
_entity.pdbx_description
1 polymer ?
#
loop_
_entity_poly.entity_id
_entity_poly.type
_entity_poly.pdbx_seq_one_letter_code
_entity_poly.pdbx_strand_id
1 'polypeptide(L)'
;MKRRLQWFCSCALLCALLVTAALPAPAAAASTGFSDVPESHWAADSIRRAVDLGLFQGQTPTRFGLGAPMTRGAFVVALCRLFGWEMVTPEAGSYTDNQDKSAWYYSAVETAYANGAITRQTDTFRPREPITREELAVMLVRAMGYGTIAGLAQDLPMPFRDVTTNVGYIAMAHELGLVNGTAATTFSPDQTATREQAAVMLIRLYDSYHAA
;
A
#
# COMPACT_ATOMS: atom_id res chain seq x y z
N MET A 1 -21.74 -23.36 89.75
CA MET A 1 -21.99 -24.52 88.88
C MET A 1 -21.14 -24.39 87.64
N LYS A 2 -20.39 -25.41 87.30
CA LYS A 2 -19.37 -25.58 86.29
C LYS A 2 -19.91 -25.39 84.88
N ARG A 3 -19.14 -24.77 83.91
CA ARG A 3 -18.92 -25.31 82.59
C ARG A 3 -17.77 -24.60 81.87
N ARG A 4 -16.90 -25.36 81.44
CA ARG A 4 -15.65 -25.42 80.79
C ARG A 4 -15.58 -24.60 79.44
N LEU A 5 -14.51 -23.89 79.44
CA LEU A 5 -13.89 -23.26 78.23
C LEU A 5 -13.32 -24.33 77.30
N GLN A 6 -13.65 -24.29 76.04
CA GLN A 6 -12.94 -25.07 75.02
C GLN A 6 -12.36 -24.09 73.93
N TRP A 7 -11.06 -24.13 73.89
CA TRP A 7 -10.25 -23.45 72.87
C TRP A 7 -10.37 -24.23 71.60
N PHE A 8 -10.67 -23.53 70.48
CA PHE A 8 -10.38 -24.01 69.12
C PHE A 8 -9.43 -23.07 68.50
N CYS A 9 -8.20 -23.52 68.32
CA CYS A 9 -7.19 -22.97 67.45
C CYS A 9 -7.65 -23.19 65.99
N SER A 10 -7.95 -22.12 65.24
CA SER A 10 -8.17 -22.19 63.83
C SER A 10 -6.94 -21.56 63.11
N CYS A 11 -6.06 -22.43 62.65
CA CYS A 11 -5.00 -22.05 61.74
C CYS A 11 -5.62 -21.63 60.39
N ALA A 12 -5.68 -20.34 60.16
CA ALA A 12 -5.96 -19.82 58.81
C ALA A 12 -4.70 -19.90 57.95
N LEU A 13 -4.62 -20.93 57.09
CA LEU A 13 -3.64 -20.99 56.03
C LEU A 13 -4.00 -19.93 54.96
N LEU A 14 -3.21 -18.86 54.90
CA LEU A 14 -3.23 -17.91 53.77
C LEU A 14 -2.54 -18.57 52.56
N CYS A 15 -3.32 -19.17 51.66
CA CYS A 15 -2.83 -19.50 50.31
C CYS A 15 -2.77 -18.22 49.50
N ALA A 16 -1.58 -17.63 49.39
CA ALA A 16 -1.29 -16.56 48.41
C ALA A 16 -1.26 -17.19 47.03
N LEU A 17 -2.36 -17.06 46.27
CA LEU A 17 -2.40 -17.34 44.84
C LEU A 17 -1.58 -16.25 44.09
N LEU A 18 -0.34 -16.57 43.78
CA LEU A 18 0.46 -15.84 42.82
C LEU A 18 -0.16 -16.04 41.41
N VAL A 19 -1.06 -15.14 41.03
CA VAL A 19 -1.50 -15.01 39.63
C VAL A 19 -0.33 -14.39 38.85
N THR A 20 0.53 -15.21 38.27
CA THR A 20 1.49 -14.77 37.26
C THR A 20 0.69 -14.39 36.02
N ALA A 21 0.42 -13.09 35.84
CA ALA A 21 -0.07 -12.57 34.58
C ALA A 21 1.02 -12.83 33.51
N ALA A 22 0.82 -13.88 32.72
CA ALA A 22 1.62 -14.08 31.54
C ALA A 22 1.39 -12.87 30.61
N LEU A 23 2.39 -12.02 30.47
CA LEU A 23 2.38 -10.99 29.44
C LEU A 23 2.19 -11.71 28.09
N PRO A 24 1.25 -11.26 27.23
CA PRO A 24 1.13 -11.84 25.92
C PRO A 24 2.49 -11.68 25.22
N ALA A 25 3.07 -12.79 24.79
CA ALA A 25 4.25 -12.75 23.94
C ALA A 25 3.93 -11.87 22.73
N PRO A 26 4.86 -11.02 22.29
CA PRO A 26 4.65 -10.26 21.04
C PRO A 26 4.29 -11.28 19.96
N ALA A 27 3.16 -11.05 19.29
CA ALA A 27 2.76 -11.89 18.17
C ALA A 27 3.93 -11.91 17.18
N ALA A 28 4.52 -13.08 16.94
CA ALA A 28 5.57 -13.22 15.95
C ALA A 28 5.03 -12.67 14.63
N ALA A 29 5.70 -11.68 14.07
CA ALA A 29 5.31 -11.11 12.79
C ALA A 29 5.25 -12.27 11.77
N ALA A 30 4.09 -12.45 11.13
CA ALA A 30 3.92 -13.51 10.17
C ALA A 30 4.92 -13.28 9.02
N SER A 31 5.69 -14.32 8.65
CA SER A 31 6.66 -14.24 7.58
C SER A 31 6.00 -13.84 6.27
N THR A 32 6.67 -13.02 5.45
CA THR A 32 6.22 -12.67 4.09
C THR A 32 6.19 -13.89 3.15
N GLY A 33 6.88 -14.97 3.52
CA GLY A 33 7.08 -16.15 2.66
C GLY A 33 8.13 -15.95 1.58
N PHE A 34 8.71 -14.76 1.42
CA PHE A 34 9.71 -14.44 0.41
C PHE A 34 11.12 -14.36 1.01
N SER A 35 12.05 -15.10 0.42
CA SER A 35 13.44 -15.20 0.89
C SER A 35 14.23 -13.90 0.74
N ASP A 36 13.81 -13.01 -0.15
CA ASP A 36 14.42 -11.69 -0.37
C ASP A 36 13.81 -10.56 0.47
N VAL A 37 12.80 -10.84 1.31
CA VAL A 37 12.16 -9.87 2.19
C VAL A 37 12.39 -10.24 3.65
N PRO A 38 13.46 -9.74 4.30
CA PRO A 38 13.66 -9.95 5.74
C PRO A 38 12.49 -9.37 6.55
N GLU A 39 12.12 -10.02 7.65
CA GLU A 39 11.05 -9.53 8.54
C GLU A 39 11.33 -8.14 9.12
N SER A 40 12.61 -7.79 9.28
CA SER A 40 13.05 -6.47 9.73
C SER A 40 13.01 -5.40 8.62
N HIS A 41 12.68 -5.76 7.38
CA HIS A 41 12.63 -4.80 6.29
C HIS A 41 11.46 -3.82 6.48
N TRP A 42 11.70 -2.53 6.26
CA TRP A 42 10.71 -1.45 6.48
C TRP A 42 9.37 -1.66 5.74
N ALA A 43 9.37 -2.38 4.63
CA ALA A 43 8.18 -2.68 3.82
C ALA A 43 7.59 -4.07 4.08
N ALA A 44 8.18 -4.90 4.98
CA ALA A 44 7.81 -6.31 5.13
C ALA A 44 6.32 -6.49 5.44
N ASP A 45 5.77 -5.72 6.37
CA ASP A 45 4.35 -5.77 6.72
C ASP A 45 3.44 -5.38 5.55
N SER A 46 3.77 -4.29 4.86
CA SER A 46 3.00 -3.85 3.69
C SER A 46 3.08 -4.84 2.54
N ILE A 47 4.23 -5.48 2.29
CA ILE A 47 4.38 -6.53 1.28
C ILE A 47 3.50 -7.71 1.63
N ARG A 48 3.53 -8.21 2.87
CA ARG A 48 2.69 -9.31 3.33
C ARG A 48 1.21 -8.98 3.12
N ARG A 49 0.74 -7.83 3.59
CA ARG A 49 -0.64 -7.39 3.42
C ARG A 49 -1.04 -7.25 1.96
N ALA A 50 -0.17 -6.70 1.11
CA ALA A 50 -0.43 -6.55 -0.31
C ALA A 50 -0.57 -7.91 -1.02
N VAL A 51 0.15 -8.92 -0.57
CA VAL A 51 0.05 -10.31 -1.07
C VAL A 51 -1.21 -10.98 -0.54
N ASP A 52 -1.50 -10.86 0.75
CA ASP A 52 -2.71 -11.42 1.39
C ASP A 52 -4.00 -10.85 0.77
N LEU A 53 -3.99 -9.56 0.41
CA LEU A 53 -5.08 -8.89 -0.32
C LEU A 53 -5.12 -9.24 -1.82
N GLY A 54 -4.18 -10.03 -2.33
CA GLY A 54 -4.10 -10.38 -3.75
C GLY A 54 -3.68 -9.23 -4.68
N LEU A 55 -3.22 -8.10 -4.13
CA LEU A 55 -2.77 -6.94 -4.91
C LEU A 55 -1.45 -7.23 -5.63
N PHE A 56 -0.56 -7.93 -4.96
CA PHE A 56 0.75 -8.34 -5.46
C PHE A 56 0.93 -9.86 -5.43
N GLN A 57 1.82 -10.32 -6.28
CA GLN A 57 2.39 -11.66 -6.24
C GLN A 57 3.91 -11.56 -6.27
N GLY A 58 4.60 -12.59 -5.82
CA GLY A 58 6.05 -12.68 -6.00
C GLY A 58 6.43 -12.72 -7.49
N GLN A 59 7.63 -12.27 -7.82
CA GLN A 59 8.22 -12.51 -9.16
C GLN A 59 8.48 -14.00 -9.39
N THR A 60 8.73 -14.73 -8.30
CA THR A 60 8.79 -16.18 -8.25
C THR A 60 8.04 -16.67 -7.00
N PRO A 61 7.80 -17.99 -6.85
CA PRO A 61 7.17 -18.51 -5.63
C PRO A 61 7.90 -18.16 -4.33
N THR A 62 9.20 -17.89 -4.38
CA THR A 62 10.04 -17.62 -3.20
C THR A 62 10.64 -16.22 -3.14
N ARG A 63 10.41 -15.38 -4.14
CA ARG A 63 10.99 -14.03 -4.20
C ARG A 63 9.93 -12.98 -4.57
N PHE A 64 9.85 -11.94 -3.78
CA PHE A 64 9.01 -10.78 -4.07
C PHE A 64 9.57 -9.92 -5.21
N GLY A 65 10.88 -9.83 -5.32
CA GLY A 65 11.59 -8.92 -6.21
C GLY A 65 11.88 -7.58 -5.53
N LEU A 66 12.41 -7.63 -4.31
CA LEU A 66 12.81 -6.43 -3.56
C LEU A 66 13.84 -5.62 -4.34
N GLY A 67 13.66 -4.29 -4.40
CA GLY A 67 14.49 -3.37 -5.17
C GLY A 67 14.21 -3.38 -6.70
N ALA A 68 13.42 -4.32 -7.21
CA ALA A 68 13.09 -4.34 -8.63
C ALA A 68 12.17 -3.16 -9.00
N PRO A 69 12.34 -2.57 -10.21
CA PRO A 69 11.46 -1.50 -10.67
C PRO A 69 10.02 -2.01 -10.84
N MET A 70 9.05 -1.17 -10.44
CA MET A 70 7.65 -1.38 -10.72
C MET A 70 7.32 -0.92 -12.13
N THR A 71 6.67 -1.77 -12.96
CA THR A 71 6.20 -1.31 -14.28
C THR A 71 4.84 -0.63 -14.18
N ARG A 72 4.56 0.29 -15.10
CA ARG A 72 3.29 1.02 -15.18
C ARG A 72 2.09 0.07 -15.29
N GLY A 73 2.20 -0.94 -16.15
CA GLY A 73 1.17 -1.96 -16.32
C GLY A 73 0.92 -2.78 -15.05
N ALA A 74 1.99 -3.18 -14.34
CA ALA A 74 1.84 -3.92 -13.09
C ALA A 74 1.18 -3.07 -11.99
N PHE A 75 1.50 -1.78 -11.97
CA PHE A 75 0.88 -0.86 -11.01
C PHE A 75 -0.62 -0.70 -11.25
N VAL A 76 -1.07 -0.46 -12.48
CA VAL A 76 -2.52 -0.35 -12.75
C VAL A 76 -3.27 -1.66 -12.52
N VAL A 77 -2.66 -2.83 -12.75
CA VAL A 77 -3.27 -4.12 -12.38
C VAL A 77 -3.51 -4.19 -10.87
N ALA A 78 -2.51 -3.82 -10.07
CA ALA A 78 -2.65 -3.81 -8.61
C ALA A 78 -3.70 -2.77 -8.15
N LEU A 79 -3.75 -1.62 -8.79
CA LEU A 79 -4.73 -0.57 -8.52
C LEU A 79 -6.17 -1.02 -8.83
N CYS A 80 -6.40 -1.65 -10.00
CA CYS A 80 -7.71 -2.22 -10.35
C CYS A 80 -8.17 -3.28 -9.34
N ARG A 81 -7.25 -4.13 -8.87
CA ARG A 81 -7.54 -5.13 -7.83
C ARG A 81 -7.91 -4.47 -6.50
N LEU A 82 -7.20 -3.41 -6.10
CA LEU A 82 -7.47 -2.69 -4.86
C LEU A 82 -8.89 -2.13 -4.81
N PHE A 83 -9.33 -1.50 -5.90
CA PHE A 83 -10.67 -0.91 -5.99
C PHE A 83 -11.76 -1.92 -6.38
N GLY A 84 -11.39 -3.15 -6.74
CA GLY A 84 -12.35 -4.17 -7.19
C GLY A 84 -13.10 -3.75 -8.46
N TRP A 85 -12.47 -2.94 -9.33
CA TRP A 85 -13.12 -2.47 -10.54
C TRP A 85 -13.46 -3.62 -11.50
N GLU A 86 -14.65 -3.56 -12.07
CA GLU A 86 -15.06 -4.48 -13.15
C GLU A 86 -14.16 -4.25 -14.38
N MET A 87 -13.51 -5.33 -14.84
CA MET A 87 -12.56 -5.25 -15.94
C MET A 87 -13.27 -5.03 -17.27
N VAL A 88 -12.88 -3.98 -17.99
CA VAL A 88 -13.35 -3.71 -19.34
C VAL A 88 -12.33 -4.15 -20.38
N THR A 89 -12.82 -4.68 -21.52
CA THR A 89 -12.00 -5.18 -22.62
C THR A 89 -12.59 -4.69 -23.95
N PRO A 90 -12.40 -3.40 -24.30
CA PRO A 90 -12.94 -2.83 -25.53
C PRO A 90 -12.34 -3.48 -26.78
N GLU A 91 -12.99 -3.29 -27.94
CA GLU A 91 -12.49 -3.81 -29.23
C GLU A 91 -11.17 -3.15 -29.65
N ALA A 92 -11.00 -1.86 -29.38
CA ALA A 92 -9.79 -1.10 -29.62
C ALA A 92 -9.30 -0.48 -28.29
N GLY A 93 -8.02 -0.60 -28.01
CA GLY A 93 -7.41 0.00 -26.83
C GLY A 93 -7.35 1.53 -26.92
N SER A 94 -7.40 2.19 -25.78
CA SER A 94 -7.35 3.65 -25.67
C SER A 94 -5.97 4.24 -26.00
N TYR A 95 -4.92 3.43 -26.02
CA TYR A 95 -3.54 3.83 -26.33
C TYR A 95 -2.98 3.02 -27.49
N THR A 96 -2.13 3.62 -28.30
CA THR A 96 -1.55 2.98 -29.49
C THR A 96 -0.67 1.77 -29.17
N ASP A 97 -0.09 1.74 -27.99
CA ASP A 97 0.75 0.64 -27.48
C ASP A 97 -0.02 -0.34 -26.55
N ASN A 98 -1.34 -0.19 -26.45
CA ASN A 98 -2.24 -1.10 -25.71
C ASN A 98 -3.32 -1.66 -26.65
N GLN A 99 -2.93 -2.37 -27.71
CA GLN A 99 -3.85 -2.93 -28.72
C GLN A 99 -3.94 -4.47 -28.67
N ASP A 100 -3.00 -5.13 -27.98
CA ASP A 100 -2.98 -6.58 -27.82
C ASP A 100 -3.88 -7.01 -26.64
N LYS A 101 -5.09 -7.48 -26.94
CA LYS A 101 -6.06 -7.96 -25.94
C LYS A 101 -5.57 -9.16 -25.13
N SER A 102 -4.58 -9.91 -25.63
CA SER A 102 -3.96 -11.02 -24.92
C SER A 102 -2.92 -10.59 -23.90
N ALA A 103 -2.48 -9.32 -23.94
CA ALA A 103 -1.52 -8.79 -22.99
C ALA A 103 -2.14 -8.75 -21.58
N TRP A 104 -1.43 -9.28 -20.61
CA TRP A 104 -1.88 -9.42 -19.23
C TRP A 104 -2.31 -8.10 -18.54
N TYR A 105 -1.86 -6.98 -19.07
CA TYR A 105 -2.20 -5.63 -18.59
C TYR A 105 -3.31 -4.95 -19.41
N TYR A 106 -3.72 -5.49 -20.56
CA TYR A 106 -4.64 -4.84 -21.49
C TYR A 106 -5.90 -4.32 -20.81
N SER A 107 -6.67 -5.23 -20.25
CA SER A 107 -7.93 -4.89 -19.58
C SER A 107 -7.74 -3.98 -18.38
N ALA A 108 -6.65 -4.12 -17.64
CA ALA A 108 -6.38 -3.24 -16.50
C ALA A 108 -6.07 -1.80 -16.94
N VAL A 109 -5.33 -1.59 -18.03
CA VAL A 109 -5.08 -0.27 -18.60
C VAL A 109 -6.39 0.38 -19.04
N GLU A 110 -7.23 -0.34 -19.77
CA GLU A 110 -8.54 0.17 -20.21
C GLU A 110 -9.49 0.45 -19.04
N THR A 111 -9.47 -0.41 -18.03
CA THR A 111 -10.26 -0.22 -16.79
C THR A 111 -9.80 1.01 -16.01
N ALA A 112 -8.49 1.19 -15.83
CA ALA A 112 -7.94 2.36 -15.15
C ALA A 112 -8.25 3.66 -15.92
N TYR A 113 -8.25 3.61 -17.25
CA TYR A 113 -8.65 4.72 -18.11
C TYR A 113 -10.15 5.03 -17.95
N ALA A 114 -11.01 4.02 -18.00
CA ALA A 114 -12.45 4.18 -17.84
C ALA A 114 -12.83 4.75 -16.46
N ASN A 115 -12.07 4.42 -15.42
CA ASN A 115 -12.28 4.92 -14.05
C ASN A 115 -11.50 6.24 -13.77
N GLY A 116 -10.84 6.83 -14.77
CA GLY A 116 -10.17 8.12 -14.65
C GLY A 116 -8.86 8.10 -13.83
N ALA A 117 -8.37 6.93 -13.42
CA ALA A 117 -7.09 6.79 -12.72
C ALA A 117 -5.90 7.14 -13.61
N ILE A 118 -6.04 6.92 -14.91
CA ILE A 118 -5.11 7.38 -15.93
C ILE A 118 -5.86 8.20 -16.98
N THR A 119 -5.14 9.10 -17.66
CA THR A 119 -5.70 9.97 -18.70
C THR A 119 -4.81 9.95 -19.91
N ARG A 120 -5.41 10.14 -21.09
CA ARG A 120 -4.70 10.19 -22.36
C ARG A 120 -4.04 11.55 -22.57
N GLN A 121 -2.89 11.76 -21.94
CA GLN A 121 -2.05 12.94 -22.16
C GLN A 121 -1.09 12.73 -23.34
N THR A 122 -0.79 11.47 -23.68
CA THR A 122 0.00 11.01 -24.82
C THR A 122 -0.71 9.87 -25.51
N ASP A 123 -0.30 9.53 -26.74
CA ASP A 123 -0.88 8.42 -27.49
C ASP A 123 -0.44 7.05 -26.99
N THR A 124 0.57 6.99 -26.09
CA THR A 124 1.12 5.76 -25.54
C THR A 124 0.95 5.72 -24.01
N PHE A 125 0.68 4.55 -23.47
CA PHE A 125 0.63 4.31 -22.01
C PHE A 125 1.97 3.83 -21.46
N ARG A 126 2.79 3.15 -22.24
CA ARG A 126 4.09 2.58 -21.86
C ARG A 126 3.97 1.51 -20.77
N PRO A 127 3.13 0.45 -20.93
CA PRO A 127 2.79 -0.48 -19.85
C PRO A 127 3.97 -1.28 -19.32
N ARG A 128 5.00 -1.48 -20.15
CA ARG A 128 6.20 -2.28 -19.79
C ARG A 128 7.34 -1.44 -19.20
N GLU A 129 7.24 -0.12 -19.30
CA GLU A 129 8.25 0.78 -18.74
C GLU A 129 8.10 0.93 -17.21
N PRO A 130 9.19 1.20 -16.50
CA PRO A 130 9.15 1.55 -15.09
C PRO A 130 8.28 2.77 -14.84
N ILE A 131 7.50 2.75 -13.75
CA ILE A 131 6.72 3.90 -13.32
C ILE A 131 7.59 4.80 -12.44
N THR A 132 7.47 6.13 -12.64
CA THR A 132 8.12 7.09 -11.74
C THR A 132 7.30 7.29 -10.47
N ARG A 133 7.91 7.85 -9.43
CA ARG A 133 7.24 8.18 -8.17
C ARG A 133 6.16 9.23 -8.36
N GLU A 134 6.39 10.22 -9.25
CA GLU A 134 5.40 11.22 -9.64
C GLU A 134 4.19 10.57 -10.32
N GLU A 135 4.42 9.76 -11.36
CA GLU A 135 3.35 9.07 -12.08
C GLU A 135 2.49 8.20 -11.17
N LEU A 136 3.13 7.53 -10.21
CA LEU A 136 2.46 6.71 -9.21
C LEU A 136 1.57 7.58 -8.29
N ALA A 137 2.08 8.68 -7.75
CA ALA A 137 1.30 9.61 -6.93
C ALA A 137 0.09 10.18 -7.68
N VAL A 138 0.29 10.57 -8.94
CA VAL A 138 -0.81 11.05 -9.81
C VAL A 138 -1.90 10.00 -9.98
N MET A 139 -1.52 8.74 -10.26
CA MET A 139 -2.50 7.65 -10.43
C MET A 139 -3.27 7.35 -9.14
N LEU A 140 -2.60 7.38 -7.98
CA LEU A 140 -3.26 7.17 -6.68
C LEU A 140 -4.33 8.23 -6.41
N VAL A 141 -3.98 9.51 -6.57
CA VAL A 141 -4.90 10.63 -6.31
C VAL A 141 -6.09 10.63 -7.29
N ARG A 142 -5.83 10.30 -8.56
CA ARG A 142 -6.89 10.19 -9.57
C ARG A 142 -7.82 9.01 -9.28
N ALA A 143 -7.30 7.88 -8.88
CA ALA A 143 -8.09 6.69 -8.55
C ALA A 143 -9.04 6.93 -7.37
N MET A 144 -8.69 7.84 -6.44
CA MET A 144 -9.56 8.29 -5.36
C MET A 144 -10.63 9.33 -5.82
N GLY A 145 -10.65 9.71 -7.09
CA GLY A 145 -11.59 10.71 -7.62
C GLY A 145 -11.15 12.16 -7.45
N TYR A 146 -9.96 12.43 -6.91
CA TYR A 146 -9.48 13.78 -6.64
C TYR A 146 -8.71 14.43 -7.81
N GLY A 147 -8.70 13.79 -8.99
CA GLY A 147 -7.91 14.23 -10.13
C GLY A 147 -8.15 15.68 -10.55
N THR A 148 -9.41 16.14 -10.62
CA THR A 148 -9.76 17.51 -10.99
C THR A 148 -9.29 18.53 -9.94
N ILE A 149 -9.54 18.25 -8.66
CA ILE A 149 -9.16 19.14 -7.56
C ILE A 149 -7.63 19.25 -7.48
N ALA A 150 -6.92 18.11 -7.54
CA ALA A 150 -5.46 18.09 -7.52
C ALA A 150 -4.84 18.82 -8.72
N GLY A 151 -5.46 18.72 -9.92
CA GLY A 151 -5.01 19.43 -11.11
C GLY A 151 -5.12 20.96 -11.00
N LEU A 152 -6.05 21.46 -10.20
CA LEU A 152 -6.25 22.89 -9.95
C LEU A 152 -5.46 23.43 -8.76
N ALA A 153 -5.10 22.57 -7.82
CA ALA A 153 -4.48 22.93 -6.54
C ALA A 153 -2.94 23.03 -6.65
N GLN A 154 -2.42 23.99 -7.43
CA GLN A 154 -0.99 24.13 -7.67
C GLN A 154 -0.22 24.77 -6.50
N ASP A 155 -0.91 25.41 -5.56
CA ASP A 155 -0.32 26.16 -4.43
C ASP A 155 -0.46 25.43 -3.09
N LEU A 156 -0.81 24.13 -3.09
CA LEU A 156 -0.89 23.36 -1.84
C LEU A 156 0.49 23.28 -1.17
N PRO A 157 0.56 23.52 0.14
CA PRO A 157 1.81 23.43 0.88
C PRO A 157 2.31 22.00 0.89
N MET A 158 3.61 21.81 0.67
CA MET A 158 4.30 20.54 0.83
C MET A 158 5.76 20.80 1.23
N PRO A 159 6.42 19.82 1.89
CA PRO A 159 7.81 20.01 2.32
C PRO A 159 8.82 19.89 1.16
N PHE A 160 8.43 19.34 0.01
CA PHE A 160 9.34 18.98 -1.08
C PHE A 160 9.68 20.19 -1.96
N ARG A 161 10.97 20.35 -2.27
CA ARG A 161 11.50 21.48 -3.05
C ARG A 161 11.84 21.10 -4.50
N ASP A 162 11.85 19.81 -4.80
CA ASP A 162 12.20 19.22 -6.09
C ASP A 162 10.99 18.88 -6.97
N VAL A 163 9.79 19.24 -6.53
CA VAL A 163 8.55 19.02 -7.28
C VAL A 163 8.20 20.27 -8.07
N THR A 164 8.26 20.18 -9.39
CA THR A 164 7.99 21.29 -10.32
C THR A 164 6.78 21.03 -11.22
N THR A 165 6.37 19.77 -11.35
CA THR A 165 5.23 19.32 -12.14
C THR A 165 4.26 18.55 -11.25
N ASN A 166 2.99 18.46 -11.63
CA ASN A 166 1.96 17.75 -10.86
C ASN A 166 1.93 18.11 -9.36
N VAL A 167 2.27 19.37 -9.03
CA VAL A 167 2.42 19.89 -7.67
C VAL A 167 1.22 19.53 -6.80
N GLY A 168 0.00 19.84 -7.25
CA GLY A 168 -1.21 19.55 -6.50
C GLY A 168 -1.47 18.06 -6.27
N TYR A 169 -1.06 17.20 -7.21
CA TYR A 169 -1.18 15.73 -7.02
C TYR A 169 -0.22 15.22 -5.96
N ILE A 170 1.03 15.65 -6.00
CA ILE A 170 2.04 15.22 -5.04
C ILE A 170 1.74 15.77 -3.65
N ALA A 171 1.37 17.06 -3.55
CA ALA A 171 0.96 17.68 -2.31
C ALA A 171 -0.24 16.96 -1.68
N MET A 172 -1.28 16.67 -2.47
CA MET A 172 -2.46 15.94 -2.00
C MET A 172 -2.13 14.49 -1.61
N ALA A 173 -1.32 13.79 -2.40
CA ALA A 173 -0.89 12.43 -2.05
C ALA A 173 -0.10 12.40 -0.74
N HIS A 174 0.69 13.44 -0.47
CA HIS A 174 1.42 13.60 0.79
C HIS A 174 0.49 13.91 1.96
N GLU A 175 -0.41 14.85 1.81
CA GLU A 175 -1.39 15.23 2.83
C GLU A 175 -2.31 14.07 3.23
N LEU A 176 -2.71 13.27 2.24
CA LEU A 176 -3.48 12.03 2.46
C LEU A 176 -2.63 10.87 3.05
N GLY A 177 -1.34 11.09 3.30
CA GLY A 177 -0.44 10.09 3.85
C GLY A 177 -0.10 8.93 2.88
N LEU A 178 -0.44 9.05 1.58
CA LEU A 178 -0.21 7.99 0.59
C LEU A 178 1.27 7.88 0.22
N VAL A 179 1.96 9.02 0.16
CA VAL A 179 3.38 9.11 -0.22
C VAL A 179 4.19 9.85 0.81
N ASN A 180 5.46 9.49 0.93
CA ASN A 180 6.48 10.22 1.67
C ASN A 180 7.60 10.63 0.73
N GLY A 181 8.39 11.65 1.14
CA GLY A 181 9.64 11.97 0.47
C GLY A 181 10.71 10.88 0.62
N THR A 182 11.72 10.97 -0.21
CA THR A 182 12.97 10.20 -0.08
C THR A 182 13.91 10.82 0.96
N ALA A 183 13.68 12.12 1.26
CA ALA A 183 14.30 12.86 2.36
C ALA A 183 13.30 13.93 2.86
N ALA A 184 13.65 14.64 3.92
CA ALA A 184 12.77 15.63 4.57
C ALA A 184 12.21 16.69 3.60
N THR A 185 13.00 17.09 2.59
CA THR A 185 12.62 18.14 1.61
C THR A 185 12.69 17.67 0.16
N THR A 186 12.80 16.36 -0.07
CA THR A 186 13.00 15.77 -1.41
C THR A 186 11.97 14.67 -1.65
N PHE A 187 11.24 14.75 -2.74
CA PHE A 187 10.29 13.72 -3.18
C PHE A 187 10.90 12.75 -4.19
N SER A 188 11.83 13.23 -5.03
CA SER A 188 12.43 12.51 -6.16
C SER A 188 11.40 12.09 -7.21
N PRO A 189 10.69 13.04 -7.86
CA PRO A 189 9.56 12.75 -8.74
C PRO A 189 9.93 11.83 -9.90
N ASP A 190 11.08 12.05 -10.54
CA ASP A 190 11.55 11.29 -11.71
C ASP A 190 12.18 9.93 -11.36
N GLN A 191 12.40 9.67 -10.07
CA GLN A 191 12.96 8.37 -9.66
C GLN A 191 11.97 7.25 -9.94
N THR A 192 12.44 6.17 -10.53
CA THR A 192 11.68 4.94 -10.68
C THR A 192 11.24 4.41 -9.31
N ALA A 193 9.95 4.13 -9.17
CA ALA A 193 9.44 3.47 -7.96
C ALA A 193 9.78 1.98 -7.98
N THR A 194 10.21 1.48 -6.83
CA THR A 194 10.44 0.03 -6.66
C THR A 194 9.15 -0.68 -6.29
N ARG A 195 9.14 -2.01 -6.43
CA ARG A 195 7.96 -2.85 -6.13
C ARG A 195 7.50 -2.70 -4.68
N GLU A 196 8.44 -2.67 -3.73
CA GLU A 196 8.13 -2.47 -2.31
C GLU A 196 7.60 -1.07 -2.02
N GLN A 197 8.11 -0.04 -2.68
CA GLN A 197 7.56 1.32 -2.56
C GLN A 197 6.11 1.36 -3.06
N ALA A 198 5.84 0.78 -4.22
CA ALA A 198 4.49 0.69 -4.76
C ALA A 198 3.55 -0.12 -3.84
N ALA A 199 4.01 -1.22 -3.26
CA ALA A 199 3.23 -2.01 -2.31
C ALA A 199 2.86 -1.19 -1.06
N VAL A 200 3.82 -0.45 -0.48
CA VAL A 200 3.56 0.41 0.69
C VAL A 200 2.56 1.51 0.35
N MET A 201 2.69 2.16 -0.81
CA MET A 201 1.79 3.24 -1.22
C MET A 201 0.36 2.71 -1.46
N LEU A 202 0.22 1.52 -2.07
CA LEU A 202 -1.09 0.89 -2.27
C LEU A 202 -1.73 0.42 -0.95
N ILE A 203 -0.95 -0.06 0.01
CA ILE A 203 -1.49 -0.41 1.33
C ILE A 203 -1.96 0.84 2.10
N ARG A 204 -1.23 1.94 2.02
CA ARG A 204 -1.69 3.23 2.58
C ARG A 204 -2.98 3.72 1.92
N LEU A 205 -3.08 3.58 0.60
CA LEU A 205 -4.31 3.88 -0.11
C LEU A 205 -5.47 2.97 0.35
N TYR A 206 -5.22 1.66 0.47
CA TYR A 206 -6.19 0.70 0.97
C TYR A 206 -6.69 1.10 2.36
N ASP A 207 -5.79 1.42 3.28
CA ASP A 207 -6.12 1.82 4.64
C ASP A 207 -6.93 3.13 4.67
N SER A 208 -6.52 4.13 3.89
CA SER A 208 -7.23 5.41 3.75
C SER A 208 -8.64 5.22 3.16
N TYR A 209 -8.79 4.35 2.17
CA TYR A 209 -10.07 4.09 1.49
C TYR A 209 -11.05 3.31 2.37
N HIS A 210 -10.58 2.43 3.27
CA HIS A 210 -11.42 1.63 4.15
C HIS A 210 -11.57 2.20 5.56
N ALA A 211 -10.88 3.30 5.89
CA ALA A 211 -11.03 4.02 7.16
C ALA A 211 -12.16 5.07 7.14
N ALA A 212 -12.70 5.36 5.96
CA ALA A 212 -13.80 6.30 5.73
C ALA A 212 -15.14 5.57 5.72
#